data_4bcd4e08a0db16b1689951f61ef368c3
#
_entry.id   4bcd4e08a0db16b1689951f61ef368c3
#
_cell.length_a   1.000
_cell.length_b   1.000
_cell.length_c   1.000
_cell.angle_alpha   90.00
_cell.angle_beta   90.00
_cell.angle_gamma   90.00
#
_symmetry.space_group_name_H-M   'P 1'
#
loop_
_entity.id
_entity.type
_entity.pdbx_description
1 polymer ?
#
loop_
_entity_poly.entity_id
_entity_poly.type
_entity_poly.pdbx_seq_one_letter_code
_entity_poly.pdbx_strand_id
1 'polypeptide(L)'
;MYQFIHTIFDDYKVQSDELHNLLVDFYRQLNVTALIRNKLNCTIKENTRRTAGFHTDNELDALTAIFHLNTNNGKTIFESGEGYESKANRLITFPSKLRHSGMVCTDVNRRMVMNVNFY
;
A
#
# COMPACT_ATOMS: atom_id res chain seq x y z
N MET A 1 -0.11 -15.42 -7.98
CA MET A 1 0.39 -14.03 -7.82
C MET A 1 1.67 -14.06 -7.02
N TYR A 2 2.73 -13.53 -7.59
CA TYR A 2 4.01 -13.39 -6.87
C TYR A 2 4.08 -11.99 -6.26
N GLN A 3 4.32 -11.93 -4.95
CA GLN A 3 4.44 -10.68 -4.22
C GLN A 3 5.68 -10.73 -3.32
N PHE A 4 6.47 -9.65 -3.39
CA PHE A 4 7.60 -9.41 -2.51
C PHE A 4 7.23 -8.30 -1.54
N ILE A 5 7.59 -8.48 -0.27
CA ILE A 5 7.29 -7.53 0.79
C ILE A 5 8.59 -7.13 1.47
N HIS A 6 8.79 -5.81 1.62
CA HIS A 6 9.86 -5.26 2.45
C HIS A 6 9.25 -4.44 3.57
N THR A 7 9.36 -4.93 4.79
CA THR A 7 8.80 -4.27 5.97
C THR A 7 9.71 -3.15 6.45
N ILE A 8 9.17 -1.92 6.56
CA ILE A 8 9.88 -0.75 7.06
C ILE A 8 9.66 -0.59 8.57
N PHE A 9 8.42 -0.80 9.01
CA PHE A 9 8.01 -0.68 10.41
C PHE A 9 6.90 -1.67 10.72
N ASP A 10 7.00 -2.41 11.81
CA ASP A 10 5.96 -3.31 12.30
C ASP A 10 6.22 -3.66 13.75
N ASP A 11 5.15 -3.98 14.49
CA ASP A 11 5.20 -4.39 15.89
C ASP A 11 6.03 -3.42 16.76
N TYR A 12 5.76 -2.11 16.61
CA TYR A 12 6.43 -1.01 17.32
C TYR A 12 7.94 -0.95 17.10
N LYS A 13 8.45 -1.57 16.02
CA LYS A 13 9.88 -1.61 15.71
C LYS A 13 10.16 -1.14 14.30
N VAL A 14 11.20 -0.31 14.18
CA VAL A 14 11.80 0.02 12.89
C VAL A 14 12.53 -1.19 12.35
N GLN A 15 12.13 -1.68 11.17
CA GLN A 15 12.74 -2.83 10.52
C GLN A 15 13.80 -2.41 9.48
N SER A 16 13.71 -1.18 8.98
CA SER A 16 14.64 -0.59 8.03
C SER A 16 14.91 0.85 8.43
N ASP A 17 16.00 1.10 9.12
CA ASP A 17 16.35 2.41 9.65
C ASP A 17 16.49 3.45 8.54
N GLU A 18 17.18 3.09 7.46
CA GLU A 18 17.43 3.99 6.33
C GLU A 18 16.12 4.47 5.69
N LEU A 19 15.22 3.54 5.35
CA LEU A 19 13.94 3.89 4.74
C LEU A 19 13.03 4.61 5.71
N HIS A 20 13.00 4.21 6.97
CA HIS A 20 12.21 4.89 7.99
C HIS A 20 12.63 6.35 8.14
N ASN A 21 13.92 6.62 8.22
CA ASN A 21 14.45 7.98 8.33
C ASN A 21 14.15 8.82 7.07
N LEU A 22 14.22 8.21 5.89
CA LEU A 22 13.89 8.87 4.63
C LEU A 22 12.42 9.31 4.57
N LEU A 23 11.54 8.60 5.25
CA LEU A 23 10.09 8.79 5.19
C LEU A 23 9.53 9.72 6.28
N VAL A 24 10.37 10.31 7.12
CA VAL A 24 9.90 11.18 8.23
C VAL A 24 9.04 12.34 7.70
N ASP A 25 9.44 12.99 6.63
CA ASP A 25 8.65 14.10 6.06
C ASP A 25 7.34 13.61 5.44
N PHE A 26 7.35 12.42 4.85
CA PHE A 26 6.12 11.79 4.34
C PHE A 26 5.12 11.56 5.48
N TYR A 27 5.57 11.03 6.61
CA TYR A 27 4.70 10.82 7.78
C TYR A 27 4.17 12.15 8.34
N ARG A 28 4.97 13.21 8.32
CA ARG A 28 4.51 14.55 8.73
C ARG A 28 3.42 15.07 7.83
N GLN A 29 3.53 14.89 6.54
CA GLN A 29 2.51 15.32 5.57
C GLN A 29 1.20 14.55 5.73
N LEU A 30 1.25 13.29 6.16
CA LEU A 30 0.07 12.49 6.50
C LEU A 30 -0.51 12.82 7.87
N ASN A 31 0.16 13.66 8.67
CA ASN A 31 -0.20 13.92 10.07
C ASN A 31 -0.23 12.65 10.93
N VAL A 32 0.72 11.77 10.73
CA VAL A 32 0.84 10.53 11.51
C VAL A 32 1.12 10.88 12.97
N THR A 33 0.24 10.46 13.88
CA THR A 33 0.47 10.59 15.33
C THR A 33 1.11 9.33 15.92
N ALA A 34 0.76 8.17 15.36
CA ALA A 34 1.37 6.89 15.73
C ALA A 34 1.41 5.98 14.51
N LEU A 35 2.58 5.43 14.22
CA LEU A 35 2.76 4.48 13.12
C LEU A 35 2.44 3.07 13.62
N ILE A 36 1.61 2.34 12.86
CA ILE A 36 1.25 0.96 13.17
C ILE A 36 2.13 0.02 12.33
N ARG A 37 2.16 0.24 11.02
CA ARG A 37 2.90 -0.60 10.08
C ARG A 37 3.21 0.17 8.80
N ASN A 38 4.36 -0.12 8.21
CA ASN A 38 4.69 0.37 6.87
C ASN A 38 5.42 -0.72 6.10
N LYS A 39 4.91 -1.07 4.92
CA LYS A 39 5.48 -2.08 4.03
C LYS A 39 5.56 -1.58 2.59
N LEU A 40 6.64 -1.93 1.93
CA LEU A 40 6.73 -1.88 0.47
C LEU A 40 6.23 -3.20 -0.10
N ASN A 41 5.31 -3.14 -1.04
CA ASN A 41 4.78 -4.30 -1.74
C ASN A 41 5.15 -4.21 -3.22
N CYS A 42 5.69 -5.30 -3.76
CA CYS A 42 6.02 -5.43 -5.16
C CYS A 42 5.33 -6.67 -5.73
N THR A 43 4.39 -6.49 -6.64
CA THR A 43 3.72 -7.58 -7.33
C THR A 43 4.21 -7.66 -8.77
N ILE A 44 4.44 -8.89 -9.24
CA ILE A 44 4.98 -9.16 -10.57
C ILE A 44 3.85 -9.16 -11.60
N LYS A 45 4.18 -8.67 -12.79
CA LYS A 45 3.30 -8.69 -13.97
C LYS A 45 2.70 -10.08 -14.21
N GLU A 46 1.43 -10.10 -14.58
CA GLU A 46 0.74 -11.30 -15.05
C GLU A 46 0.13 -11.07 -16.42
N ASN A 47 -0.33 -12.15 -17.07
CA ASN A 47 -0.92 -12.06 -18.40
C ASN A 47 -2.36 -11.51 -18.38
N THR A 48 -3.03 -11.68 -17.25
CA THR A 48 -4.41 -11.19 -17.04
C THR A 48 -4.49 -10.40 -15.74
N ARG A 49 -5.35 -9.39 -15.72
CA ARG A 49 -5.59 -8.58 -14.53
C ARG A 49 -6.38 -9.40 -13.52
N ARG A 50 -5.78 -9.63 -12.36
CA ARG A 50 -6.41 -10.35 -11.24
C ARG A 50 -6.27 -9.55 -9.97
N THR A 51 -7.25 -9.71 -9.08
CA THR A 51 -7.16 -9.22 -7.73
C THR A 51 -6.77 -10.33 -6.78
N ALA A 52 -6.03 -10.00 -5.73
CA ALA A 52 -5.98 -10.80 -4.53
C ALA A 52 -7.38 -10.78 -3.85
N GLY A 53 -7.60 -11.58 -2.84
CA GLY A 53 -8.85 -11.52 -2.09
C GLY A 53 -9.03 -10.17 -1.38
N PHE A 54 -10.28 -9.71 -1.25
CA PHE A 54 -10.58 -8.53 -0.45
C PHE A 54 -10.29 -8.78 1.02
N HIS A 55 -9.67 -7.81 1.67
CA HIS A 55 -9.25 -7.91 3.07
C HIS A 55 -9.31 -6.54 3.75
N THR A 56 -9.28 -6.54 5.07
CA THR A 56 -8.98 -5.36 5.88
C THR A 56 -7.52 -5.42 6.31
N ASP A 57 -6.88 -4.27 6.52
CA ASP A 57 -5.51 -4.25 7.03
C ASP A 57 -5.45 -4.58 8.52
N ASN A 58 -6.43 -4.09 9.27
CA ASN A 58 -6.60 -4.39 10.70
C ASN A 58 -8.02 -4.00 11.13
N GLU A 59 -8.38 -4.36 12.36
CA GLU A 59 -9.70 -4.06 12.95
C GLU A 59 -9.67 -2.81 13.84
N LEU A 60 -8.62 -1.99 13.75
CA LEU A 60 -8.46 -0.77 14.53
C LEU A 60 -9.19 0.40 13.86
N ASP A 61 -9.56 1.41 14.65
CA ASP A 61 -10.05 2.69 14.14
C ASP A 61 -8.86 3.55 13.66
N ALA A 62 -8.14 3.02 12.69
CA ALA A 62 -6.92 3.60 12.13
C ALA A 62 -7.13 3.91 10.64
N LEU A 63 -6.14 4.56 10.05
CA LEU A 63 -6.10 4.89 8.63
C LEU A 63 -5.09 4.01 7.89
N THR A 64 -5.40 3.74 6.63
CA THR A 64 -4.49 3.16 5.66
C THR A 64 -4.19 4.20 4.58
N ALA A 65 -2.92 4.36 4.25
CA ALA A 65 -2.47 5.14 3.10
C ALA A 65 -1.76 4.19 2.13
N ILE A 66 -2.20 4.23 0.86
CA ILE A 66 -1.52 3.52 -0.23
C ILE A 66 -0.85 4.57 -1.11
N PHE A 67 0.48 4.54 -1.16
CA PHE A 67 1.27 5.39 -2.02
C PHE A 67 1.79 4.58 -3.21
N HIS A 68 1.37 4.97 -4.41
CA HIS A 68 1.74 4.28 -5.65
C HIS A 68 3.10 4.77 -6.12
N LEU A 69 4.06 3.85 -6.23
CA LEU A 69 5.45 4.19 -6.55
C LEU A 69 5.71 4.24 -8.06
N ASN A 70 4.90 3.54 -8.86
CA ASN A 70 5.06 3.54 -10.31
C ASN A 70 3.71 3.50 -11.03
N THR A 71 3.72 3.96 -12.27
CA THR A 71 2.53 3.98 -13.13
C THR A 71 2.37 2.63 -13.84
N ASN A 72 1.18 2.06 -13.75
CA ASN A 72 0.81 0.82 -14.44
C ASN A 72 -0.72 0.68 -14.49
N ASN A 73 -1.21 -0.35 -15.19
CA ASN A 73 -2.64 -0.60 -15.28
C ASN A 73 -3.22 -1.44 -14.12
N GLY A 74 -2.41 -1.76 -13.13
CA GLY A 74 -2.91 -2.31 -11.88
C GLY A 74 -3.69 -1.28 -11.08
N LYS A 75 -4.41 -1.71 -10.07
CA LYS A 75 -5.30 -0.83 -9.28
C LYS A 75 -5.28 -1.21 -7.80
N THR A 76 -5.65 -0.25 -6.98
CA THR A 76 -6.20 -0.51 -5.65
C THR A 76 -7.71 -0.44 -5.79
N ILE A 77 -8.43 -1.51 -5.44
CA ILE A 77 -9.89 -1.56 -5.57
C ILE A 77 -10.55 -1.89 -4.24
N PHE A 78 -11.75 -1.35 -4.07
CA PHE A 78 -12.59 -1.57 -2.90
C PHE A 78 -13.70 -2.55 -3.22
N GLU A 79 -14.20 -3.24 -2.21
CA GLU A 79 -15.28 -4.23 -2.35
C GLU A 79 -16.54 -3.61 -2.96
N SER A 80 -16.74 -2.29 -2.77
CA SER A 80 -17.83 -1.52 -3.40
C SER A 80 -17.73 -1.45 -4.93
N GLY A 81 -16.59 -1.81 -5.52
CA GLY A 81 -16.31 -1.70 -6.95
C GLY A 81 -15.53 -0.45 -7.36
N GLU A 82 -15.40 0.54 -6.49
CA GLU A 82 -14.58 1.72 -6.72
C GLU A 82 -13.11 1.34 -6.76
N GLY A 83 -12.32 1.95 -7.66
CA GLY A 83 -10.91 1.65 -7.79
C GLY A 83 -10.09 2.81 -8.28
N TYR A 84 -8.79 2.78 -7.96
CA TYR A 84 -7.83 3.80 -8.32
C TYR A 84 -6.64 3.15 -9.03
N GLU A 85 -6.39 3.59 -10.27
CA GLU A 85 -5.25 3.09 -11.03
C GLU A 85 -3.93 3.48 -10.38
N SER A 86 -2.94 2.59 -10.50
CA SER A 86 -1.59 2.85 -10.06
C SER A 86 -0.96 3.92 -10.92
N LYS A 87 -0.79 5.09 -10.36
CA LYS A 87 -0.14 6.23 -10.99
C LYS A 87 0.94 6.73 -10.04
N ALA A 88 2.17 6.87 -10.54
CA ALA A 88 3.29 7.32 -9.71
C ALA A 88 2.94 8.59 -8.93
N ASN A 89 3.28 8.60 -7.65
CA ASN A 89 2.99 9.67 -6.70
C ASN A 89 1.50 9.82 -6.31
N ARG A 90 0.63 8.92 -6.71
CA ARG A 90 -0.76 8.93 -6.24
C ARG A 90 -0.83 8.36 -4.83
N LEU A 91 -1.41 9.13 -3.93
CA LEU A 91 -1.70 8.73 -2.56
C LEU A 91 -3.21 8.62 -2.38
N ILE A 92 -3.67 7.52 -1.81
CA ILE A 92 -5.05 7.38 -1.36
C ILE A 92 -5.05 7.02 0.12
N THR A 93 -6.01 7.54 0.86
CA THR A 93 -6.18 7.26 2.29
C THR A 93 -7.61 6.82 2.55
N PHE A 94 -7.78 5.85 3.45
CA PHE A 94 -9.08 5.31 3.78
C PHE A 94 -9.03 4.62 5.16
N PRO A 95 -10.18 4.38 5.80
CA PRO A 95 -10.22 3.63 7.06
C PRO A 95 -9.64 2.22 6.89
N SER A 96 -8.79 1.80 7.82
CA SER A 96 -8.14 0.48 7.75
C SER A 96 -9.11 -0.70 7.72
N LYS A 97 -10.32 -0.51 8.22
CA LYS A 97 -11.40 -1.52 8.21
C LYS A 97 -12.08 -1.67 6.86
N LEU A 98 -11.84 -0.75 5.92
CA LEU A 98 -12.45 -0.81 4.58
C LEU A 98 -11.83 -1.95 3.78
N ARG A 99 -12.69 -2.85 3.28
CA ARG A 99 -12.24 -4.01 2.52
C ARG A 99 -11.75 -3.58 1.14
N HIS A 100 -10.53 -3.96 0.84
CA HIS A 100 -9.85 -3.58 -0.40
C HIS A 100 -8.93 -4.69 -0.89
N SER A 101 -8.44 -4.54 -2.11
CA SER A 101 -7.50 -5.47 -2.72
C SER A 101 -6.59 -4.75 -3.72
N GLY A 102 -5.44 -5.35 -4.01
CA GLY A 102 -4.59 -4.95 -5.12
C GLY A 102 -4.90 -5.75 -6.38
N MET A 103 -4.94 -5.10 -7.51
CA MET A 103 -5.04 -5.73 -8.83
C MET A 103 -3.68 -5.70 -9.50
N VAL A 104 -3.22 -6.85 -9.98
CA VAL A 104 -1.92 -6.96 -10.68
C VAL A 104 -1.92 -6.16 -11.98
N CYS A 105 -0.72 -5.77 -12.42
CA CYS A 105 -0.52 -5.12 -13.71
C CYS A 105 -0.22 -6.14 -14.81
N THR A 106 -0.50 -5.74 -16.04
CA THR A 106 -0.21 -6.53 -17.24
C THR A 106 0.69 -5.80 -18.24
N ASP A 107 0.92 -4.51 -18.04
CA ASP A 107 1.58 -3.61 -18.99
C ASP A 107 3.05 -3.31 -18.66
N VAL A 108 3.46 -3.47 -17.41
CA VAL A 108 4.86 -3.27 -16.98
C VAL A 108 5.28 -4.43 -16.09
N ASN A 109 6.59 -4.57 -15.86
CA ASN A 109 7.15 -5.74 -15.16
C ASN A 109 6.65 -5.92 -13.73
N ARG A 110 6.30 -4.83 -13.05
CA ARG A 110 5.90 -4.89 -11.65
C ARG A 110 5.04 -3.70 -11.26
N ARG A 111 4.22 -3.92 -10.24
CA ARG A 111 3.46 -2.88 -9.55
C ARG A 111 4.04 -2.73 -8.15
N MET A 112 4.40 -1.50 -7.78
CA MET A 112 4.99 -1.21 -6.48
C MET A 112 4.15 -0.18 -5.73
N VAL A 113 3.81 -0.50 -4.49
CA VAL A 113 3.08 0.40 -3.59
C VAL A 113 3.72 0.38 -2.20
N MET A 114 3.56 1.47 -1.49
CA MET A 114 3.86 1.55 -0.06
C MET A 114 2.55 1.59 0.70
N ASN A 115 2.38 0.68 1.66
CA ASN A 115 1.18 0.56 2.49
C ASN A 115 1.51 0.99 3.91
N VAL A 116 0.87 2.05 4.37
CA VAL A 116 1.08 2.64 5.69
C VAL A 116 -0.20 2.56 6.49
N ASN A 117 -0.12 1.95 7.68
CA ASN A 117 -1.22 1.94 8.64
C ASN A 117 -0.83 2.82 9.84
N PHE A 118 -1.70 3.72 10.24
CA PHE A 118 -1.36 4.76 11.22
C PHE A 118 -2.58 5.36 11.90
N TYR A 119 -2.31 6.03 13.02
CA TYR A 119 -3.24 6.94 13.66
C TYR A 119 -2.87 8.39 13.38
#